data_338c2a31fd8ac673f2a84e3e7feb6734
#
_entry.id   338c2a31fd8ac673f2a84e3e7feb6734
#
_cell.length_a   1.000
_cell.length_b   1.000
_cell.length_c   1.000
_cell.angle_alpha   90.00
_cell.angle_beta   90.00
_cell.angle_gamma   90.00
#
_symmetry.space_group_name_H-M   'P 1'
#
loop_
_entity.id
_entity.type
_entity.pdbx_description
1 polymer ?
#
loop_
_entity_poly.entity_id
_entity_poly.type
_entity_poly.pdbx_seq_one_letter_code
_entity_poly.pdbx_strand_id
1 'polypeptide(L)'
;MISKLTFGYKKPTEQYVLRPSCYAIIFNSTSSKIAIIQKGERYFLPGGGMEGTETKDECLHRELLEELGWSIEIDRYIGNAMRYFYAEKEDTYYLNDGFFYIANMVQKQTENCEENHALRWMSPLHAVELLIHDHQKWAIEQALLLQKQKGSPSI
;
A
#
# COMPACT_ATOMS: atom_id res chain seq x y z
N MET A 1 14.10 22.78 -4.67
CA MET A 1 13.25 21.93 -3.82
C MET A 1 12.34 21.07 -4.69
N ILE A 2 12.44 19.76 -4.55
CA ILE A 2 11.63 18.83 -5.32
C ILE A 2 10.32 18.58 -4.56
N SER A 3 9.18 18.89 -5.20
CA SER A 3 7.88 18.59 -4.62
C SER A 3 7.63 17.10 -4.65
N LYS A 4 7.04 16.56 -3.59
CA LYS A 4 6.59 15.17 -3.58
C LYS A 4 5.45 15.01 -4.57
N LEU A 5 5.41 13.86 -5.25
CA LEU A 5 4.30 13.50 -6.12
C LEU A 5 3.02 13.43 -5.26
N THR A 6 2.01 14.19 -5.67
CA THR A 6 0.78 14.31 -4.88
C THR A 6 -0.45 14.14 -5.77
N PHE A 7 -1.35 13.28 -5.34
CA PHE A 7 -2.62 12.99 -6.00
C PHE A 7 -3.77 13.59 -5.21
N GLY A 8 -4.92 13.64 -5.84
CA GLY A 8 -6.13 14.14 -5.22
C GLY A 8 -6.25 15.67 -5.27
N TYR A 9 -7.40 16.15 -4.87
CA TYR A 9 -7.70 17.58 -4.88
C TYR A 9 -7.75 18.13 -3.47
N LYS A 10 -6.95 19.16 -3.21
CA LYS A 10 -6.95 19.86 -1.93
C LYS A 10 -7.99 20.97 -1.95
N LYS A 11 -9.02 20.85 -1.11
CA LYS A 11 -10.01 21.91 -0.94
C LYS A 11 -9.36 23.08 -0.16
N PRO A 12 -9.40 24.31 -0.69
CA PRO A 12 -8.75 25.45 -0.03
C PRO A 12 -9.30 25.79 1.34
N THR A 13 -10.56 25.42 1.61
CA THR A 13 -11.26 25.76 2.85
C THR A 13 -11.04 24.76 3.97
N GLU A 14 -10.37 23.62 3.69
CA GLU A 14 -10.26 22.54 4.66
C GLU A 14 -8.83 22.39 5.15
N GLN A 15 -8.70 21.94 6.40
CA GLN A 15 -7.41 21.60 6.99
C GLN A 15 -7.19 20.09 6.87
N TYR A 16 -6.00 19.71 6.44
CA TYR A 16 -5.66 18.31 6.22
C TYR A 16 -4.70 17.82 7.28
N VAL A 17 -4.99 16.63 7.80
CA VAL A 17 -4.11 15.94 8.75
C VAL A 17 -3.12 15.10 7.95
N LEU A 18 -1.83 15.33 8.17
CA LEU A 18 -0.79 14.53 7.54
C LEU A 18 -0.77 13.15 8.20
N ARG A 19 -0.83 12.10 7.37
CA ARG A 19 -0.84 10.72 7.85
C ARG A 19 0.21 9.90 7.11
N PRO A 20 1.41 9.74 7.70
CA PRO A 20 2.42 8.84 7.13
C PRO A 20 1.91 7.40 7.20
N SER A 21 2.07 6.67 6.11
CA SER A 21 1.58 5.30 6.00
C SER A 21 2.53 4.46 5.16
N CYS A 22 2.57 3.15 5.44
CA CYS A 22 3.43 2.22 4.70
C CYS A 22 2.57 1.13 4.08
N TYR A 23 2.87 0.79 2.83
CA TYR A 23 2.11 -0.19 2.05
C TYR A 23 3.04 -1.14 1.33
N ALA A 24 2.57 -2.37 1.12
CA ALA A 24 3.34 -3.39 0.44
C ALA A 24 2.66 -3.82 -0.87
N ILE A 25 3.48 -4.04 -1.89
CA ILE A 25 3.07 -4.77 -3.08
C ILE A 25 3.72 -6.14 -2.98
N ILE A 26 2.88 -7.17 -2.90
CA ILE A 26 3.29 -8.55 -2.71
C ILE A 26 2.85 -9.35 -3.92
N PHE A 27 3.83 -9.82 -4.69
CA PHE A 27 3.55 -10.69 -5.85
C PHE A 27 3.40 -12.14 -5.41
N ASN A 28 2.55 -12.89 -6.11
CA ASN A 28 2.49 -14.33 -5.93
C ASN A 28 3.72 -14.99 -6.57
N SER A 29 3.86 -16.30 -6.42
CA SER A 29 5.04 -17.04 -6.89
C SER A 29 5.32 -16.91 -8.38
N THR A 30 4.28 -16.72 -9.19
CA THR A 30 4.42 -16.56 -10.65
C THR A 30 4.50 -15.11 -11.10
N SER A 31 4.46 -14.16 -10.16
CA SER A 31 4.44 -12.71 -10.42
C SER A 31 3.28 -12.25 -11.31
N SER A 32 2.21 -13.05 -11.37
CA SER A 32 1.03 -12.74 -12.18
C SER A 32 -0.06 -12.02 -11.39
N LYS A 33 -0.03 -12.11 -10.07
CA LYS A 33 -1.04 -11.51 -9.18
C LYS A 33 -0.37 -10.82 -8.00
N ILE A 34 -1.08 -9.85 -7.44
CA ILE A 34 -0.65 -9.14 -6.22
C ILE A 34 -1.72 -9.27 -5.14
N ALA A 35 -1.29 -9.12 -3.89
CA ALA A 35 -2.17 -9.16 -2.73
C ALA A 35 -2.89 -7.82 -2.57
N ILE A 36 -4.20 -7.87 -2.46
CA ILE A 36 -5.07 -6.71 -2.26
C ILE A 36 -5.97 -6.97 -1.06
N ILE A 37 -6.26 -5.94 -0.28
CA ILE A 37 -7.18 -6.02 0.84
C ILE A 37 -8.52 -5.43 0.41
N GLN A 38 -9.57 -6.22 0.58
CA GLN A 38 -10.94 -5.76 0.34
C GLN A 38 -11.62 -5.47 1.67
N LYS A 39 -12.16 -4.26 1.79
CA LYS A 39 -12.99 -3.84 2.93
C LYS A 39 -14.34 -3.43 2.38
N GLY A 40 -15.35 -4.29 2.54
CA GLY A 40 -16.64 -4.06 1.90
C GLY A 40 -16.50 -3.99 0.39
N GLU A 41 -16.85 -2.86 -0.20
CA GLU A 41 -16.73 -2.64 -1.65
C GLU A 41 -15.47 -1.89 -2.05
N ARG A 42 -14.57 -1.65 -1.10
CA ARG A 42 -13.35 -0.87 -1.34
C ARG A 42 -12.13 -1.76 -1.33
N TYR A 43 -11.14 -1.38 -2.13
CA TYR A 43 -9.91 -2.15 -2.33
C TYR A 43 -8.70 -1.29 -2.03
N PHE A 44 -7.74 -1.87 -1.31
CA PHE A 44 -6.52 -1.19 -0.85
C PHE A 44 -5.31 -2.10 -0.96
N LEU A 45 -4.13 -1.50 -1.07
CA LEU A 45 -2.89 -2.25 -0.83
C LEU A 45 -2.80 -2.61 0.65
N PRO A 46 -2.18 -3.74 1.00
CA PRO A 46 -1.91 -4.06 2.41
C PRO A 46 -1.01 -2.99 3.03
N GLY A 47 -1.34 -2.58 4.25
CA GLY A 47 -0.59 -1.57 4.96
C GLY A 47 -1.48 -0.63 5.75
N GLY A 48 -0.92 0.47 6.21
CA GLY A 48 -1.67 1.46 6.98
C GLY A 48 -0.80 2.51 7.63
N GLY A 49 -1.41 3.28 8.51
CA GLY A 49 -0.78 4.43 9.14
C GLY A 49 0.30 4.08 10.16
N MET A 50 1.33 4.88 10.20
CA MET A 50 2.38 4.76 11.22
C MET A 50 1.83 5.16 12.59
N GLU A 51 2.28 4.47 13.63
CA GLU A 51 1.86 4.72 15.00
C GLU A 51 3.07 5.09 15.86
N GLY A 52 2.89 6.09 16.73
CA GLY A 52 3.90 6.49 17.69
C GLY A 52 5.26 6.78 17.06
N THR A 53 6.27 6.12 17.59
CA THR A 53 7.66 6.30 17.14
C THR A 53 8.14 5.19 16.23
N GLU A 54 7.25 4.35 15.70
CA GLU A 54 7.70 3.25 14.86
C GLU A 54 8.36 3.74 13.57
N THR A 55 9.35 2.96 13.12
CA THR A 55 9.97 3.18 11.82
C THR A 55 9.02 2.71 10.72
N LYS A 56 9.34 3.03 9.47
CA LYS A 56 8.56 2.54 8.32
C LYS A 56 8.56 1.03 8.26
N ASP A 57 9.72 0.40 8.51
CA ASP A 57 9.84 -1.06 8.54
C ASP A 57 8.97 -1.67 9.62
N GLU A 58 9.03 -1.13 10.83
CA GLU A 58 8.18 -1.59 11.94
C GLU A 58 6.70 -1.43 11.63
N CYS A 59 6.31 -0.31 11.04
CA CYS A 59 4.93 -0.05 10.63
C CYS A 59 4.47 -1.12 9.63
N LEU A 60 5.25 -1.37 8.60
CA LEU A 60 4.87 -2.32 7.56
C LEU A 60 4.73 -3.73 8.12
N HIS A 61 5.70 -4.18 8.93
CA HIS A 61 5.64 -5.49 9.57
C HIS A 61 4.40 -5.64 10.45
N ARG A 62 4.10 -4.61 11.26
CA ARG A 62 2.94 -4.61 12.15
C ARG A 62 1.63 -4.66 11.35
N GLU A 63 1.50 -3.79 10.36
CA GLU A 63 0.28 -3.71 9.55
C GLU A 63 0.01 -5.02 8.81
N LEU A 64 1.02 -5.62 8.22
CA LEU A 64 0.85 -6.85 7.47
C LEU A 64 0.50 -8.02 8.40
N LEU A 65 1.04 -8.03 9.61
CA LEU A 65 0.67 -9.03 10.61
C LEU A 65 -0.79 -8.86 11.04
N GLU A 66 -1.23 -7.61 11.28
CA GLU A 66 -2.62 -7.32 11.66
C GLU A 66 -3.62 -7.65 10.55
N GLU A 67 -3.31 -7.26 9.32
CA GLU A 67 -4.24 -7.44 8.20
C GLU A 67 -4.23 -8.85 7.60
N LEU A 68 -3.07 -9.44 7.46
CA LEU A 68 -2.90 -10.72 6.76
C LEU A 68 -2.59 -11.88 7.68
N GLY A 69 -2.08 -11.60 8.88
CA GLY A 69 -1.61 -12.65 9.78
C GLY A 69 -0.28 -13.26 9.35
N TRP A 70 0.49 -12.57 8.52
CA TRP A 70 1.75 -13.05 7.97
C TRP A 70 2.91 -12.16 8.37
N SER A 71 4.05 -12.79 8.66
CA SER A 71 5.32 -12.09 8.70
C SER A 71 5.81 -11.89 7.26
N ILE A 72 6.55 -10.81 7.05
CA ILE A 72 7.02 -10.44 5.72
C ILE A 72 8.52 -10.17 5.74
N GLU A 73 9.09 -10.17 4.57
CA GLU A 73 10.44 -9.68 4.32
C GLU A 73 10.35 -8.56 3.30
N ILE A 74 10.90 -7.40 3.64
CA ILE A 74 10.92 -6.26 2.73
C ILE A 74 12.02 -6.49 1.71
N ASP A 75 11.65 -6.52 0.43
CA ASP A 75 12.58 -6.75 -0.67
C ASP A 75 13.16 -5.44 -1.19
N ARG A 76 12.30 -4.47 -1.49
CA ARG A 76 12.73 -3.25 -2.16
C ARG A 76 11.81 -2.07 -1.89
N TYR A 77 12.39 -0.90 -1.71
CA TYR A 77 11.64 0.34 -1.65
C TYR A 77 11.22 0.78 -3.05
N ILE A 78 9.95 1.12 -3.23
CA ILE A 78 9.39 1.56 -4.50
C ILE A 78 9.47 3.08 -4.62
N GLY A 79 8.96 3.78 -3.62
CA GLY A 79 8.89 5.23 -3.65
C GLY A 79 7.89 5.81 -2.68
N ASN A 80 7.77 7.13 -2.73
CA ASN A 80 6.92 7.92 -1.84
C ASN A 80 5.97 8.77 -2.69
N ALA A 81 4.70 8.73 -2.38
CA ALA A 81 3.70 9.57 -3.02
C ALA A 81 2.58 9.89 -2.04
N MET A 82 1.95 11.05 -2.20
CA MET A 82 0.93 11.55 -1.30
C MET A 82 -0.43 11.61 -2.00
N ARG A 83 -1.50 11.58 -1.20
CA ARG A 83 -2.85 11.79 -1.70
C ARG A 83 -3.71 12.55 -0.70
N TYR A 84 -4.40 13.57 -1.18
CA TYR A 84 -5.46 14.24 -0.44
C TYR A 84 -6.74 13.44 -0.57
N PHE A 85 -7.42 13.19 0.56
CA PHE A 85 -8.72 12.54 0.53
C PHE A 85 -9.53 12.84 1.79
N TYR A 86 -10.84 12.62 1.69
CA TYR A 86 -11.74 12.75 2.83
C TYR A 86 -12.16 11.37 3.32
N ALA A 87 -11.98 11.12 4.61
CA ALA A 87 -12.40 9.88 5.25
C ALA A 87 -13.76 10.10 5.92
N GLU A 88 -14.82 9.58 5.30
CA GLU A 88 -16.18 9.79 5.78
C GLU A 88 -16.41 9.29 7.21
N LYS A 89 -15.93 8.09 7.53
CA LYS A 89 -16.13 7.49 8.85
C LYS A 89 -15.54 8.33 9.98
N GLU A 90 -14.43 8.99 9.70
CA GLU A 90 -13.71 9.79 10.67
C GLU A 90 -14.03 11.27 10.57
N ASP A 91 -14.80 11.67 9.54
CA ASP A 91 -15.09 13.07 9.22
C ASP A 91 -13.82 13.92 9.24
N THR A 92 -12.79 13.44 8.54
CA THR A 92 -11.46 14.05 8.56
C THR A 92 -10.89 14.10 7.16
N TYR A 93 -10.29 15.24 6.83
CA TYR A 93 -9.51 15.41 5.60
C TYR A 93 -8.07 15.02 5.89
N TYR A 94 -7.55 14.08 5.11
CA TYR A 94 -6.18 13.58 5.25
C TYR A 94 -5.31 13.91 4.06
N LEU A 95 -4.05 14.17 4.34
CA LEU A 95 -2.98 14.06 3.36
C LEU A 95 -2.22 12.78 3.70
N ASN A 96 -2.50 11.71 2.97
CA ASN A 96 -1.81 10.43 3.17
C ASN A 96 -0.44 10.51 2.52
N ASP A 97 0.61 10.31 3.32
CA ASP A 97 1.99 10.31 2.86
C ASP A 97 2.43 8.84 2.78
N GLY A 98 2.27 8.26 1.59
CA GLY A 98 2.47 6.83 1.39
C GLY A 98 3.91 6.47 1.04
N PHE A 99 4.45 5.48 1.77
CA PHE A 99 5.74 4.87 1.50
C PHE A 99 5.50 3.44 1.04
N PHE A 100 5.97 3.13 -0.16
CA PHE A 100 5.61 1.89 -0.86
C PHE A 100 6.82 0.97 -1.00
N TYR A 101 6.59 -0.32 -0.76
CA TYR A 101 7.64 -1.34 -0.77
C TYR A 101 7.16 -2.58 -1.52
N ILE A 102 8.09 -3.29 -2.16
CA ILE A 102 7.85 -4.67 -2.59
C ILE A 102 8.27 -5.54 -1.40
N ALA A 103 7.39 -6.46 -1.02
CA ALA A 103 7.65 -7.36 0.10
C ALA A 103 7.23 -8.79 -0.26
N ASN A 104 7.75 -9.75 0.49
CA ASN A 104 7.42 -11.16 0.33
C ASN A 104 6.80 -11.68 1.62
N MET A 105 5.80 -12.54 1.50
CA MET A 105 5.23 -13.26 2.64
C MET A 105 6.20 -14.37 3.04
N VAL A 106 6.51 -14.45 4.34
CA VAL A 106 7.47 -15.43 4.84
C VAL A 106 6.77 -16.56 5.56
N GLN A 107 6.00 -16.26 6.62
CA GLN A 107 5.37 -17.27 7.43
C GLN A 107 4.04 -16.78 7.98
N LYS A 108 3.04 -17.67 7.94
CA LYS A 108 1.74 -17.39 8.52
C LYS A 108 1.86 -17.49 10.04
N GLN A 109 1.50 -16.41 10.74
CA GLN A 109 1.62 -16.31 12.19
C GLN A 109 0.30 -16.51 12.91
N THR A 110 -0.81 -16.10 12.28
CA THR A 110 -2.13 -16.19 12.91
C THR A 110 -3.22 -16.30 11.85
N GLU A 111 -4.31 -16.99 12.21
CA GLU A 111 -5.53 -17.05 11.39
C GLU A 111 -6.40 -15.82 11.62
N ASN A 112 -6.20 -15.11 12.74
CA ASN A 112 -7.04 -13.98 13.10
C ASN A 112 -6.55 -12.71 12.42
N CYS A 113 -7.30 -12.30 11.40
CA CYS A 113 -7.09 -11.03 10.71
C CYS A 113 -8.12 -10.02 11.20
N GLU A 114 -7.92 -8.75 10.88
CA GLU A 114 -8.89 -7.71 11.21
C GLU A 114 -10.25 -8.03 10.57
N GLU A 115 -11.32 -7.72 11.32
CA GLU A 115 -12.68 -7.94 10.82
C GLU A 115 -12.94 -7.16 9.55
N ASN A 116 -13.69 -7.76 8.64
CA ASN A 116 -14.11 -7.17 7.36
C ASN A 116 -12.95 -6.91 6.38
N HIS A 117 -11.78 -7.45 6.67
CA HIS A 117 -10.63 -7.37 5.77
C HIS A 117 -10.45 -8.74 5.10
N ALA A 118 -10.61 -8.79 3.79
CA ALA A 118 -10.42 -10.01 3.02
C ALA A 118 -9.22 -9.85 2.09
N LEU A 119 -8.32 -10.84 2.13
CA LEU A 119 -7.20 -10.89 1.19
C LEU A 119 -7.72 -11.39 -0.16
N ARG A 120 -7.40 -10.65 -1.21
CA ARG A 120 -7.71 -11.00 -2.59
C ARG A 120 -6.43 -10.99 -3.41
N TRP A 121 -6.29 -11.97 -4.29
CA TRP A 121 -5.19 -12.02 -5.25
C TRP A 121 -5.75 -11.66 -6.62
N MET A 122 -5.17 -10.68 -7.27
CA MET A 122 -5.64 -10.26 -8.59
C MET A 122 -4.48 -9.74 -9.44
N SER A 123 -4.69 -9.68 -10.75
CA SER A 123 -3.67 -9.14 -11.64
C SER A 123 -3.41 -7.68 -11.31
N PRO A 124 -2.19 -7.18 -11.50
CA PRO A 124 -1.89 -5.76 -11.27
C PRO A 124 -2.80 -4.82 -12.07
N LEU A 125 -3.12 -5.15 -13.30
CA LEU A 125 -4.01 -4.31 -14.13
C LEU A 125 -5.42 -4.23 -13.55
N HIS A 126 -5.93 -5.34 -13.04
CA HIS A 126 -7.24 -5.38 -12.39
C HIS A 126 -7.22 -4.57 -11.09
N ALA A 127 -6.13 -4.70 -10.32
CA ALA A 127 -5.98 -3.95 -9.07
C ALA A 127 -5.98 -2.44 -9.31
N VAL A 128 -5.30 -1.97 -10.36
CA VAL A 128 -5.28 -0.54 -10.72
C VAL A 128 -6.70 -0.01 -10.98
N GLU A 129 -7.57 -0.83 -11.56
CA GLU A 129 -8.95 -0.43 -11.80
C GLU A 129 -9.78 -0.33 -10.51
N LEU A 130 -9.51 -1.19 -9.53
CA LEU A 130 -10.32 -1.30 -8.32
C LEU A 130 -9.84 -0.45 -7.15
N LEU A 131 -8.54 -0.18 -7.04
CA LEU A 131 -8.00 0.54 -5.89
C LEU A 131 -8.61 1.94 -5.74
N ILE A 132 -8.93 2.28 -4.51
CA ILE A 132 -9.53 3.58 -4.16
C ILE A 132 -8.51 4.71 -4.30
N HIS A 133 -7.27 4.47 -3.85
CA HIS A 133 -6.26 5.53 -3.75
C HIS A 133 -5.35 5.60 -4.97
N ASP A 134 -5.32 6.75 -5.62
CA ASP A 134 -4.50 6.96 -6.84
C ASP A 134 -3.02 6.76 -6.61
N HIS A 135 -2.50 7.12 -5.43
CA HIS A 135 -1.07 6.92 -5.17
C HIS A 135 -0.73 5.44 -5.00
N GLN A 136 -1.68 4.61 -4.58
CA GLN A 136 -1.49 3.15 -4.55
C GLN A 136 -1.46 2.56 -5.96
N LYS A 137 -2.29 3.10 -6.87
CA LYS A 137 -2.25 2.71 -8.29
C LYS A 137 -0.89 3.03 -8.90
N TRP A 138 -0.39 4.23 -8.63
CA TRP A 138 0.92 4.67 -9.07
C TRP A 138 2.02 3.71 -8.56
N ALA A 139 1.92 3.27 -7.31
CA ALA A 139 2.89 2.35 -6.73
C ALA A 139 2.92 1.01 -7.46
N ILE A 140 1.75 0.50 -7.88
CA ILE A 140 1.69 -0.73 -8.68
C ILE A 140 2.41 -0.54 -10.00
N GLU A 141 2.19 0.58 -10.67
CA GLU A 141 2.85 0.86 -11.95
C GLU A 141 4.38 0.91 -11.77
N GLN A 142 4.85 1.52 -10.69
CA GLN A 142 6.27 1.57 -10.38
C GLN A 142 6.83 0.18 -10.07
N ALA A 143 6.09 -0.62 -9.32
CA ALA A 143 6.49 -1.99 -9.00
C ALA A 143 6.63 -2.84 -10.25
N LEU A 144 5.72 -2.69 -11.21
CA LEU A 144 5.80 -3.40 -12.48
C LEU A 144 7.04 -3.02 -13.28
N LEU A 145 7.40 -1.76 -13.27
CA LEU A 145 8.63 -1.31 -13.93
C LEU A 145 9.87 -1.93 -13.27
N LEU A 146 9.89 -2.00 -11.95
CA LEU A 146 10.99 -2.62 -11.21
C LEU A 146 11.08 -4.12 -11.48
N GLN A 147 9.95 -4.81 -11.55
CA GLN A 147 9.90 -6.24 -11.87
C GLN A 147 10.42 -6.50 -13.29
N LYS A 148 10.05 -5.66 -14.24
CA LYS A 148 10.51 -5.77 -15.62
C LYS A 148 12.04 -5.61 -15.72
N GLN A 149 12.62 -4.69 -14.96
CA GLN A 149 14.06 -4.49 -14.91
C GLN A 149 14.77 -5.72 -14.33
N LYS A 150 14.21 -6.28 -13.25
CA LYS A 150 14.76 -7.47 -12.59
C LYS A 150 14.71 -8.70 -13.49
N GLY A 151 13.66 -8.82 -14.32
CA GLY A 151 13.49 -9.93 -15.24
C GLY A 151 14.21 -9.79 -16.56
N SER A 152 14.85 -8.64 -16.83
CA SER A 152 15.59 -8.43 -18.06
C SER A 152 16.91 -9.19 -18.03
N PRO A 153 17.23 -10.00 -19.06
CA PRO A 153 18.51 -10.65 -19.09
C PRO A 153 19.63 -9.62 -19.18
N SER A 154 20.63 -9.75 -18.32
CA SER A 154 21.83 -8.95 -18.46
C SER A 154 22.65 -9.54 -19.60
N ILE A 155 22.92 -8.72 -20.54
CA ILE A 155 23.74 -9.08 -21.69
C ILE A 155 25.17 -8.67 -21.42
#